data_0c40f3040e08a7a44722d263077987c0
#
_entry.id   0c40f3040e08a7a44722d263077987c0
#
_cell.length_a   1.000
_cell.length_b   1.000
_cell.length_c   1.000
_cell.angle_alpha   90.00
_cell.angle_beta   90.00
_cell.angle_gamma   90.00
#
_symmetry.space_group_name_H-M   'P 1'
#
loop_
_entity.id
_entity.type
_entity.pdbx_description
1 polymer ?
#
loop_
_entity_poly.entity_id
_entity_poly.type
_entity_poly.pdbx_seq_one_letter_code
_entity_poly.pdbx_strand_id
1 'polypeptide(L)'
;MLKWKSEIGANGTCYWFNLPNDIEVSLFRGNGNNSPYLYSFKSGTDSGMLCHWTEHMTAENWEKAKEKAIKKTIKIITNYLTDLAYALGALNGES
;
A
#
# COMPACT_ATOMS: atom_id res chain seq x y z
N MET A 1 -11.20 -4.03 11.85
CA MET A 1 -11.00 -5.13 10.89
C MET A 1 -10.95 -4.58 9.46
N LEU A 2 -9.97 -5.01 8.69
CA LEU A 2 -9.83 -4.57 7.32
C LEU A 2 -10.88 -5.23 6.43
N LYS A 3 -11.50 -4.42 5.58
CA LYS A 3 -12.45 -4.93 4.59
C LYS A 3 -11.88 -4.76 3.21
N TRP A 4 -11.44 -5.84 2.62
CA TRP A 4 -11.01 -5.83 1.24
C TRP A 4 -12.22 -5.69 0.32
N LYS A 5 -12.17 -4.73 -0.57
CA LYS A 5 -13.11 -4.58 -1.68
C LYS A 5 -12.49 -5.22 -2.90
N SER A 6 -13.30 -5.58 -3.86
CA SER A 6 -12.78 -6.20 -5.08
C SER A 6 -13.53 -5.72 -6.31
N GLU A 7 -12.82 -5.72 -7.43
CA GLU A 7 -13.38 -5.41 -8.72
C GLU A 7 -12.72 -6.30 -9.77
N ILE A 8 -13.52 -6.92 -10.60
CA ILE A 8 -13.05 -7.77 -11.70
C ILE A 8 -13.30 -7.01 -13.00
N GLY A 9 -12.23 -6.68 -13.70
CA GLY A 9 -12.31 -5.98 -14.98
C GLY A 9 -11.82 -6.84 -16.13
N ALA A 10 -11.86 -6.28 -17.32
CA ALA A 10 -11.42 -6.97 -18.54
C ALA A 10 -9.93 -7.30 -18.49
N ASN A 11 -9.11 -6.50 -17.81
CA ASN A 11 -7.66 -6.64 -17.79
C ASN A 11 -7.12 -7.37 -16.55
N GLY A 12 -7.95 -7.62 -15.56
CA GLY A 12 -7.51 -8.29 -14.34
C GLY A 12 -8.43 -8.04 -13.17
N THR A 13 -7.96 -8.43 -12.00
CA THR A 13 -8.70 -8.31 -10.75
C THR A 13 -7.96 -7.41 -9.79
N CYS A 14 -8.70 -6.53 -9.11
CA CYS A 14 -8.13 -5.62 -8.13
C CYS A 14 -8.83 -5.82 -6.78
N TYR A 15 -8.03 -5.88 -5.72
CA TYR A 15 -8.51 -5.84 -4.34
C TYR A 15 -7.92 -4.61 -3.68
N TRP A 16 -8.71 -3.92 -2.86
CA TRP A 16 -8.19 -2.75 -2.15
C TRP A 16 -8.90 -2.56 -0.83
N PHE A 17 -8.27 -1.79 0.05
CA PHE A 17 -8.92 -1.30 1.26
C PHE A 17 -8.44 0.12 1.55
N ASN A 18 -9.25 0.84 2.30
CA ASN A 18 -8.94 2.20 2.72
C ASN A 18 -8.68 2.24 4.22
N LEU A 19 -7.70 3.03 4.60
CA LEU A 19 -7.37 3.32 5.99
C LEU A 19 -7.67 4.79 6.28
N PRO A 20 -7.72 5.19 7.57
CA PRO A 20 -7.85 6.62 7.89
C PRO A 20 -6.75 7.46 7.26
N ASN A 21 -7.00 8.76 7.15
CA ASN A 21 -6.05 9.75 6.63
C ASN A 21 -5.74 9.57 5.13
N ASP A 22 -6.76 9.18 4.36
CA ASP A 22 -6.67 9.07 2.90
C ASP A 22 -5.59 8.09 2.43
N ILE A 23 -5.41 7.01 3.16
CA ILE A 23 -4.51 5.94 2.78
C ILE A 23 -5.30 4.85 2.04
N GLU A 24 -4.80 4.46 0.88
CA GLU A 24 -5.37 3.38 0.09
C GLU A 24 -4.30 2.36 -0.24
N VAL A 25 -4.62 1.09 -0.03
CA VAL A 25 -3.75 -0.03 -0.36
C VAL A 25 -4.48 -0.89 -1.39
N SER A 26 -3.80 -1.24 -2.47
CA SER A 26 -4.40 -2.08 -3.51
C SER A 26 -3.47 -3.17 -3.98
N LEU A 27 -4.09 -4.24 -4.47
CA LEU A 27 -3.42 -5.35 -5.13
C LEU A 27 -4.11 -5.58 -6.46
N PHE A 28 -3.34 -5.60 -7.53
CA PHE A 28 -3.86 -5.88 -8.86
C PHE A 28 -3.13 -7.08 -9.44
N ARG A 29 -3.85 -7.91 -10.16
CA ARG A 29 -3.26 -9.00 -10.94
C ARG A 29 -3.95 -9.10 -12.29
N GLY A 30 -3.16 -9.11 -13.35
CA GLY A 30 -3.66 -9.31 -14.70
C GLY A 30 -4.17 -10.73 -14.92
N ASN A 31 -4.83 -10.94 -16.05
CA ASN A 31 -5.47 -12.23 -16.35
C ASN A 31 -4.51 -13.34 -16.81
N GLY A 32 -3.23 -13.05 -17.02
CA GLY A 32 -2.25 -14.06 -17.44
C GLY A 32 -1.94 -15.04 -16.31
N ASN A 33 -1.63 -16.29 -16.67
CA ASN A 33 -1.37 -17.35 -15.68
C ASN A 33 -0.20 -17.09 -14.76
N ASN A 34 0.79 -16.33 -15.22
CA ASN A 34 2.00 -16.03 -14.44
C ASN A 34 2.13 -14.54 -14.15
N SER A 35 1.02 -13.81 -14.18
CA SER A 35 1.05 -12.39 -13.90
C SER A 35 1.46 -12.13 -12.45
N PRO A 36 2.40 -11.22 -12.19
CA PRO A 36 2.73 -10.84 -10.82
C PRO A 36 1.61 -10.04 -10.20
N TYR A 37 1.60 -9.97 -8.87
CA TYR A 37 0.69 -9.08 -8.17
C TYR A 37 1.35 -7.70 -8.10
N LEU A 38 0.59 -6.67 -8.43
CA LEU A 38 1.06 -5.30 -8.30
C LEU A 38 0.50 -4.72 -7.00
N TYR A 39 1.39 -4.45 -6.06
CA TYR A 39 1.06 -3.80 -4.80
C TYR A 39 1.15 -2.29 -4.97
N SER A 40 0.18 -1.57 -4.43
CA SER A 40 0.20 -0.11 -4.46
C SER A 40 -0.20 0.45 -3.09
N PHE A 41 0.58 1.40 -2.60
CA PHE A 41 0.30 2.17 -1.40
C PHE A 41 0.23 3.63 -1.80
N LYS A 42 -0.83 4.30 -1.36
CA LYS A 42 -1.05 5.69 -1.70
C LYS A 42 -1.58 6.42 -0.47
N SER A 43 -0.98 7.55 -0.11
CA SER A 43 -1.50 8.40 0.94
C SER A 43 -1.68 9.81 0.43
N GLY A 44 -2.76 10.46 0.88
CA GLY A 44 -3.13 11.79 0.42
C GLY A 44 -4.22 11.74 -0.62
N THR A 45 -4.75 12.90 -0.96
CA THR A 45 -5.80 13.05 -1.97
C THR A 45 -5.17 13.33 -3.34
N ASP A 46 -6.00 13.34 -4.38
CA ASP A 46 -5.55 13.65 -5.74
C ASP A 46 -4.93 15.06 -5.83
N SER A 47 -5.37 15.97 -4.99
CA SER A 47 -4.84 17.33 -4.94
C SER A 47 -3.61 17.49 -4.05
N GLY A 48 -3.28 16.48 -3.25
CA GLY A 48 -2.15 16.54 -2.32
C GLY A 48 -1.63 15.16 -1.95
N MET A 49 -1.20 14.38 -2.96
CA MET A 49 -0.64 13.08 -2.71
C MET A 49 0.70 13.20 -1.98
N LEU A 50 0.79 12.64 -0.78
CA LEU A 50 1.98 12.73 0.06
C LEU A 50 2.96 11.60 -0.21
N CYS A 51 2.46 10.41 -0.53
CA CYS A 51 3.31 9.25 -0.75
C CYS A 51 2.62 8.27 -1.71
N HIS A 52 3.39 7.72 -2.62
CA HIS A 52 2.91 6.71 -3.54
C HIS A 52 4.01 5.67 -3.76
N TRP A 53 3.72 4.43 -3.46
CA TRP A 53 4.66 3.33 -3.62
C TRP A 53 4.00 2.21 -4.41
N THR A 54 4.69 1.71 -5.41
CA THR A 54 4.22 0.55 -6.17
C THR A 54 5.33 -0.48 -6.25
N GLU A 55 4.96 -1.75 -6.22
CA GLU A 55 5.92 -2.85 -6.27
C GLU A 55 5.26 -4.11 -6.80
N HIS A 56 5.95 -4.80 -7.69
CA HIS A 56 5.52 -6.13 -8.11
C HIS A 56 5.95 -7.14 -7.07
N MET A 57 5.08 -8.11 -6.79
CA MET A 57 5.41 -9.16 -5.85
C MET A 57 4.83 -10.50 -6.32
N THR A 58 5.41 -11.57 -5.82
CA THR A 58 4.95 -12.93 -6.13
C THR A 58 4.28 -13.54 -4.90
N ALA A 59 3.26 -14.34 -5.15
CA ALA A 59 2.58 -15.08 -4.10
C ALA A 59 1.91 -16.30 -4.71
N GLU A 60 1.65 -17.30 -3.90
CA GLU A 60 1.02 -18.54 -4.36
C GLU A 60 -0.45 -18.32 -4.75
N ASN A 61 -1.13 -17.43 -4.04
CA ASN A 61 -2.54 -17.15 -4.25
C ASN A 61 -2.90 -15.78 -3.67
N TRP A 62 -4.15 -15.37 -3.82
CA TRP A 62 -4.62 -14.07 -3.35
C TRP A 62 -4.50 -13.92 -1.83
N GLU A 63 -4.74 -14.98 -1.06
CA GLU A 63 -4.65 -14.91 0.40
C GLU A 63 -3.23 -14.59 0.85
N LYS A 64 -2.24 -15.23 0.23
CA LYS A 64 -0.84 -14.96 0.51
C LYS A 64 -0.42 -13.57 0.03
N ALA A 65 -0.95 -13.13 -1.13
CA ALA A 65 -0.70 -11.79 -1.63
C ALA A 65 -1.23 -10.72 -0.67
N LYS A 66 -2.44 -10.92 -0.14
CA LYS A 66 -3.03 -10.01 0.84
C LYS A 66 -2.21 -9.94 2.13
N GLU A 67 -1.74 -11.09 2.63
CA GLU A 67 -0.86 -11.12 3.80
C GLU A 67 0.42 -10.32 3.58
N LYS A 68 1.05 -10.52 2.43
CA LYS A 68 2.27 -9.78 2.07
C LYS A 68 2.00 -8.28 1.95
N ALA A 69 0.87 -7.92 1.35
CA ALA A 69 0.48 -6.51 1.21
C ALA A 69 0.33 -5.83 2.56
N ILE A 70 -0.32 -6.49 3.52
CA ILE A 70 -0.51 -5.95 4.86
C ILE A 70 0.84 -5.76 5.54
N LYS A 71 1.75 -6.74 5.46
CA LYS A 71 3.09 -6.64 6.03
C LYS A 71 3.89 -5.50 5.42
N LYS A 72 3.83 -5.33 4.10
CA LYS A 72 4.47 -4.22 3.41
C LYS A 72 3.92 -2.87 3.87
N THR A 73 2.60 -2.79 4.01
CA THR A 73 1.94 -1.57 4.45
C THR A 73 2.38 -1.19 5.87
N ILE A 74 2.43 -2.15 6.77
CA ILE A 74 2.92 -1.92 8.13
C ILE A 74 4.35 -1.39 8.10
N LYS A 75 5.20 -1.98 7.28
CA LYS A 75 6.60 -1.56 7.16
C LYS A 75 6.72 -0.15 6.60
N ILE A 76 5.96 0.18 5.56
CA ILE A 76 5.97 1.52 4.96
C ILE A 76 5.54 2.57 5.99
N ILE A 77 4.44 2.34 6.69
CA ILE A 77 3.93 3.27 7.69
C ILE A 77 4.92 3.40 8.85
N THR A 78 5.48 2.29 9.31
CA THR A 78 6.46 2.29 10.40
C THR A 78 7.69 3.11 10.03
N ASN A 79 8.22 2.92 8.82
CA ASN A 79 9.38 3.67 8.34
C ASN A 79 9.06 5.17 8.21
N TYR A 80 7.87 5.49 7.71
CA TYR A 80 7.44 6.88 7.57
C TYR A 80 7.33 7.58 8.92
N LEU A 81 6.76 6.91 9.91
CA LEU A 81 6.65 7.43 11.28
C LEU A 81 8.03 7.62 11.90
N THR A 82 8.96 6.69 11.67
CA THR A 82 10.32 6.80 12.17
C THR A 82 11.02 8.02 11.57
N ASP A 83 10.86 8.23 10.26
CA ASP A 83 11.45 9.38 9.58
C ASP A 83 10.89 10.70 10.10
N LEU A 84 9.58 10.76 10.33
CA LEU A 84 8.93 11.94 10.89
C LEU A 84 9.41 12.22 12.31
N ALA A 85 9.56 11.18 13.13
CA ALA A 85 10.07 11.33 14.50
C ALA A 85 11.50 11.85 14.49
N TYR A 86 12.32 11.41 13.54
CA TYR A 86 13.69 11.87 13.37
C TYR A 86 13.72 13.36 12.99
N ALA A 87 12.86 13.74 12.04
CA ALA A 87 12.74 15.14 11.62
C ALA A 87 12.28 16.04 12.78
N LEU A 88 11.31 15.56 13.56
CA LEU A 88 10.83 16.29 14.72
C LEU A 88 11.92 16.49 15.76
N GLY A 89 12.74 15.44 16.00
CA GLY A 89 13.87 15.51 16.90
C GLY A 89 14.89 16.55 16.44
N ALA A 90 15.18 16.60 15.15
CA ALA A 90 16.09 17.59 14.58
C ALA A 90 15.57 19.02 14.76
N LEU A 91 14.26 19.23 14.53
CA LEU A 91 13.66 20.54 14.73
C LEU A 91 13.72 20.97 16.21
N ASN A 92 13.46 20.05 17.13
CA ASN A 92 13.52 20.34 18.57
C ASN A 92 14.96 20.65 19.00
N GLY A 93 15.95 20.04 18.37
CA GLY A 93 17.35 20.31 18.65
C GLY A 93 17.83 21.68 18.18
N GLU A 94 17.13 22.27 17.22
CA GLU A 94 17.50 23.58 16.67
C GLU A 94 16.96 24.75 17.50
N SER A 95 16.05 24.51 18.41
CA SER A 95 15.41 25.58 19.19
C SER A 95 16.16 26.02 20.43
#